data_31a4011703909dbc8e3e6e4a6e33d8d8
#
_entry.id   31a4011703909dbc8e3e6e4a6e33d8d8
#
_cell.length_a   1.000
_cell.length_b   1.000
_cell.length_c   1.000
_cell.angle_alpha   90.00
_cell.angle_beta   90.00
_cell.angle_gamma   90.00
#
_symmetry.space_group_name_H-M   'P 1'
#
loop_
_entity.id
_entity.type
_entity.pdbx_description
1 polymer ?
#
loop_
_entity_poly.entity_id
_entity_poly.type
_entity_poly.pdbx_seq_one_letter_code
_entity_poly.pdbx_strand_id
1 'polypeptide(L)'
;MQDDALADLAARGIALARVAIGAGATLAPGLVSRLQFGTTTPAQTVAVRMLGARDLALGIGALLATRHGPSGLRGWVEAGAFADAVDALAFLRAGHSASRRRGLTVLVAGASAAVSAWAARRLDA
;
A
#
# COMPACT_ATOMS: atom_id res chain seq x y z
N MET A 1 11.05 19.74 -13.06
CA MET A 1 10.09 19.51 -14.18
C MET A 1 9.97 18.03 -14.56
N GLN A 2 11.03 17.33 -14.96
CA GLN A 2 10.94 15.86 -15.20
C GLN A 2 10.69 15.06 -13.94
N ASP A 3 11.34 15.40 -12.83
CA ASP A 3 11.20 14.70 -11.54
C ASP A 3 9.80 14.85 -10.95
N ASP A 4 9.15 15.98 -11.15
CA ASP A 4 7.79 16.25 -10.65
C ASP A 4 6.74 15.45 -11.43
N ALA A 5 6.91 15.34 -12.75
CA ALA A 5 6.06 14.49 -13.58
C ALA A 5 6.20 13.01 -13.21
N LEU A 6 7.42 12.55 -12.91
CA LEU A 6 7.67 11.19 -12.44
C LEU A 6 7.05 10.94 -11.06
N ALA A 7 7.13 11.94 -10.16
CA ALA A 7 6.52 11.83 -8.83
C ALA A 7 4.99 11.74 -8.90
N ASP A 8 4.35 12.55 -9.74
CA ASP A 8 2.90 12.50 -9.95
C ASP A 8 2.48 11.15 -10.58
N LEU A 9 3.22 10.69 -11.58
CA LEU A 9 2.97 9.38 -12.19
C LEU A 9 3.14 8.23 -11.18
N ALA A 10 4.19 8.26 -10.37
CA ALA A 10 4.43 7.25 -9.34
C ALA A 10 3.32 7.27 -8.28
N ALA A 11 2.91 8.44 -7.81
CA ALA A 11 1.83 8.59 -6.83
C ALA A 11 0.49 8.03 -7.35
N ARG A 12 0.14 8.34 -8.59
CA ARG A 12 -1.08 7.81 -9.24
C ARG A 12 -0.98 6.31 -9.49
N GLY A 13 0.18 5.82 -9.92
CA GLY A 13 0.43 4.39 -10.10
C GLY A 13 0.26 3.60 -8.79
N ILE A 14 0.80 4.11 -7.69
CA ILE A 14 0.63 3.52 -6.37
C ILE A 14 -0.84 3.57 -5.94
N ALA A 15 -1.54 4.68 -6.16
CA ALA A 15 -2.95 4.79 -5.82
C ALA A 15 -3.81 3.76 -6.57
N LEU A 16 -3.58 3.57 -7.87
CA LEU A 16 -4.25 2.55 -8.67
C LEU A 16 -3.93 1.13 -8.19
N ALA A 17 -2.67 0.85 -7.88
CA ALA A 17 -2.25 -0.44 -7.34
C ALA A 17 -2.94 -0.72 -5.99
N ARG A 18 -3.06 0.27 -5.11
CA ARG A 18 -3.81 0.15 -3.84
C ARG A 18 -5.28 -0.16 -4.07
N VAL A 19 -5.92 0.50 -5.03
CA VAL A 19 -7.33 0.20 -5.38
C VAL A 19 -7.46 -1.24 -5.83
N ALA A 20 -6.60 -1.72 -6.72
CA ALA A 20 -6.65 -3.09 -7.24
C ALA A 20 -6.40 -4.13 -6.14
N ILE A 21 -5.34 -3.95 -5.34
CA ILE A 21 -4.98 -4.86 -4.23
C ILE A 21 -6.05 -4.81 -3.15
N GLY A 22 -6.49 -3.61 -2.78
CA GLY A 22 -7.52 -3.40 -1.76
C GLY A 22 -8.85 -4.01 -2.14
N ALA A 23 -9.27 -3.86 -3.39
CA ALA A 23 -10.49 -4.51 -3.92
C ALA A 23 -10.36 -6.04 -3.86
N GLY A 24 -9.25 -6.60 -4.33
CA GLY A 24 -8.98 -8.04 -4.28
C GLY A 24 -9.01 -8.59 -2.85
N ALA A 25 -8.33 -7.94 -1.93
CA ALA A 25 -8.27 -8.34 -0.52
C ALA A 25 -9.63 -8.19 0.20
N THR A 26 -10.43 -7.20 -0.19
CA THR A 26 -11.78 -7.00 0.38
C THR A 26 -12.78 -8.02 -0.15
N LEU A 27 -12.77 -8.28 -1.46
CA LEU A 27 -13.75 -9.14 -2.13
C LEU A 27 -13.41 -10.63 -2.03
N ALA A 28 -12.12 -10.98 -2.08
CA ALA A 28 -11.63 -12.36 -2.05
C ALA A 28 -10.55 -12.58 -0.97
N PRO A 29 -10.79 -12.23 0.32
CA PRO A 29 -9.77 -12.25 1.36
C PRO A 29 -9.20 -13.65 1.63
N GLY A 30 -9.99 -14.71 1.46
CA GLY A 30 -9.52 -16.08 1.59
C GLY A 30 -8.50 -16.47 0.53
N LEU A 31 -8.70 -16.03 -0.72
CA LEU A 31 -7.73 -16.25 -1.80
C LEU A 31 -6.43 -15.49 -1.52
N VAL A 32 -6.53 -14.21 -1.18
CA VAL A 32 -5.37 -13.37 -0.84
C VAL A 32 -4.60 -13.94 0.35
N SER A 33 -5.32 -14.40 1.40
CA SER A 33 -4.72 -15.07 2.56
C SER A 33 -3.91 -16.30 2.15
N ARG A 34 -4.45 -17.16 1.29
CA ARG A 34 -3.72 -18.35 0.78
C ARG A 34 -2.47 -17.97 -0.02
N LEU A 35 -2.58 -16.96 -0.88
CA LEU A 35 -1.45 -16.49 -1.69
C LEU A 35 -0.34 -15.89 -0.80
N GLN A 36 -0.71 -15.14 0.22
CA GLN A 36 0.23 -14.43 1.09
C GLN A 36 0.82 -15.32 2.19
N PHE A 37 0.00 -16.13 2.86
CA PHE A 37 0.40 -16.93 4.02
C PHE A 37 0.51 -18.44 3.73
N GLY A 38 0.00 -18.90 2.60
CA GLY A 38 -0.06 -20.34 2.27
C GLY A 38 -1.20 -21.08 2.96
N THR A 39 -1.90 -20.43 3.88
CA THR A 39 -3.02 -20.98 4.67
C THR A 39 -4.16 -19.98 4.72
N THR A 40 -5.33 -20.44 5.17
CA THR A 40 -6.48 -19.57 5.40
C THR A 40 -7.11 -19.93 6.74
N THR A 41 -7.12 -18.99 7.67
CA THR A 41 -7.86 -19.06 8.93
C THR A 41 -8.90 -17.95 8.98
N PRO A 42 -9.94 -18.06 9.82
CA PRO A 42 -10.92 -16.98 10.00
C PRO A 42 -10.27 -15.65 10.39
N ALA A 43 -9.30 -15.68 11.31
CA ALA A 43 -8.58 -14.49 11.75
C ALA A 43 -7.78 -13.83 10.61
N GLN A 44 -7.06 -14.64 9.81
CA GLN A 44 -6.35 -14.13 8.63
C GLN A 44 -7.30 -13.52 7.61
N THR A 45 -8.45 -14.15 7.38
CA THR A 45 -9.46 -13.65 6.43
C THR A 45 -10.00 -12.28 6.86
N VAL A 46 -10.28 -12.10 8.16
CA VAL A 46 -10.70 -10.81 8.71
C VAL A 46 -9.61 -9.77 8.58
N ALA A 47 -8.38 -10.10 8.99
CA ALA A 47 -7.24 -9.18 8.91
C ALA A 47 -6.96 -8.74 7.46
N VAL A 48 -6.94 -9.67 6.50
CA VAL A 48 -6.73 -9.37 5.08
C VAL A 48 -7.84 -8.47 4.54
N ARG A 49 -9.10 -8.71 4.92
CA ARG A 49 -10.21 -7.84 4.51
C ARG A 49 -10.09 -6.43 5.07
N MET A 50 -9.68 -6.28 6.32
CA MET A 50 -9.47 -4.96 6.95
C MET A 50 -8.33 -4.19 6.27
N LEU A 51 -7.21 -4.86 6.00
CA LEU A 51 -6.08 -4.28 5.25
C LEU A 51 -6.52 -3.90 3.83
N GLY A 52 -7.29 -4.74 3.17
CA GLY A 52 -7.84 -4.47 1.84
C GLY A 52 -8.75 -3.24 1.82
N ALA A 53 -9.65 -3.12 2.78
CA ALA A 53 -10.54 -1.95 2.91
C ALA A 53 -9.75 -0.66 3.17
N ARG A 54 -8.69 -0.71 3.97
CA ARG A 54 -7.77 0.41 4.20
C ARG A 54 -7.07 0.83 2.91
N ASP A 55 -6.49 -0.12 2.17
CA ASP A 55 -5.78 0.18 0.93
C ASP A 55 -6.73 0.70 -0.15
N LEU A 56 -7.94 0.16 -0.22
CA LEU A 56 -8.97 0.66 -1.11
C LEU A 56 -9.33 2.11 -0.78
N ALA A 57 -9.51 2.45 0.49
CA ALA A 57 -9.81 3.82 0.93
C ALA A 57 -8.65 4.78 0.63
N LEU A 58 -7.41 4.38 0.92
CA LEU A 58 -6.21 5.18 0.63
C LEU A 58 -6.04 5.42 -0.87
N GLY A 59 -6.24 4.38 -1.69
CA GLY A 59 -6.13 4.48 -3.14
C GLY A 59 -7.21 5.36 -3.75
N ILE A 60 -8.48 5.16 -3.39
CA ILE A 60 -9.60 5.99 -3.86
C ILE A 60 -9.41 7.43 -3.40
N GLY A 61 -9.06 7.66 -2.12
CA GLY A 61 -8.81 8.99 -1.58
C GLY A 61 -7.72 9.73 -2.34
N ALA A 62 -6.60 9.07 -2.62
CA ALA A 62 -5.52 9.63 -3.43
C ALA A 62 -5.98 9.99 -4.86
N LEU A 63 -6.71 9.10 -5.53
CA LEU A 63 -7.23 9.36 -6.88
C LEU A 63 -8.22 10.52 -6.91
N LEU A 64 -9.10 10.63 -5.93
CA LEU A 64 -10.03 11.76 -5.82
C LEU A 64 -9.28 13.07 -5.52
N ALA A 65 -8.26 13.01 -4.69
CA ALA A 65 -7.45 14.17 -4.30
C ALA A 65 -6.64 14.76 -5.47
N THR A 66 -6.39 14.00 -6.55
CA THR A 66 -5.74 14.55 -7.75
C THR A 66 -6.52 15.70 -8.38
N ARG A 67 -7.83 15.80 -8.11
CA ARG A 67 -8.67 16.90 -8.57
C ARG A 67 -8.37 18.24 -7.86
N HIS A 68 -7.71 18.19 -6.71
CA HIS A 68 -7.34 19.35 -5.90
C HIS A 68 -5.86 19.74 -6.05
N GLY A 69 -5.20 19.20 -7.06
CA GLY A 69 -3.80 19.46 -7.34
C GLY A 69 -2.80 18.63 -6.51
N PRO A 70 -1.50 18.93 -6.66
CA PRO A 70 -0.44 18.15 -6.01
C PRO A 70 -0.51 18.13 -4.48
N SER A 71 -0.85 19.24 -3.86
CA SER A 71 -0.99 19.37 -2.40
C SER A 71 -2.08 18.48 -1.82
N GLY A 72 -3.20 18.29 -2.53
CA GLY A 72 -4.25 17.36 -2.14
C GLY A 72 -3.79 15.90 -2.19
N LEU A 73 -3.06 15.54 -3.23
CA LEU A 73 -2.52 14.19 -3.42
C LEU A 73 -1.46 13.84 -2.36
N ARG A 74 -0.60 14.79 -1.98
CA ARG A 74 0.49 14.57 -1.04
C ARG A 74 0.05 13.93 0.27
N GLY A 75 -0.96 14.47 0.94
CA GLY A 75 -1.43 13.95 2.24
C GLY A 75 -1.84 12.48 2.17
N TRP A 76 -2.48 12.06 1.07
CA TRP A 76 -2.84 10.67 0.85
C TRP A 76 -1.65 9.76 0.58
N VAL A 77 -0.65 10.27 -0.13
CA VAL A 77 0.60 9.55 -0.41
C VAL A 77 1.40 9.38 0.88
N GLU A 78 1.49 10.40 1.73
CA GLU A 78 2.13 10.32 3.05
C GLU A 78 1.42 9.33 3.98
N ALA A 79 0.09 9.36 4.04
CA ALA A 79 -0.70 8.41 4.82
C ALA A 79 -0.47 6.96 4.34
N GLY A 80 -0.38 6.75 3.03
CA GLY A 80 -0.05 5.46 2.44
C GLY A 80 1.36 5.00 2.78
N ALA A 81 2.35 5.88 2.70
CA ALA A 81 3.75 5.59 3.06
C ALA A 81 3.86 5.16 4.53
N PHE A 82 3.16 5.86 5.43
CA PHE A 82 3.11 5.52 6.84
C PHE A 82 2.49 4.14 7.07
N ALA A 83 1.34 3.85 6.43
CA ALA A 83 0.69 2.55 6.53
C ALA A 83 1.61 1.40 6.09
N ASP A 84 2.29 1.55 4.94
CA ASP A 84 3.22 0.55 4.42
C ASP A 84 4.44 0.35 5.33
N ALA A 85 4.96 1.42 5.92
CA ALA A 85 6.06 1.34 6.87
C ALA A 85 5.66 0.57 8.14
N VAL A 86 4.46 0.82 8.66
CA VAL A 86 3.91 0.08 9.81
C VAL A 86 3.73 -1.40 9.46
N ASP A 87 3.19 -1.72 8.29
CA ASP A 87 3.02 -3.08 7.82
C ASP A 87 4.37 -3.80 7.69
N ALA A 88 5.36 -3.17 7.05
CA ALA A 88 6.70 -3.72 6.92
C ALA A 88 7.32 -4.03 8.29
N LEU A 89 7.21 -3.11 9.25
CA LEU A 89 7.70 -3.30 10.62
C LEU A 89 6.95 -4.44 11.34
N ALA A 90 5.63 -4.52 11.18
CA ALA A 90 4.82 -5.58 11.78
C ALA A 90 5.25 -6.96 11.24
N PHE A 91 5.44 -7.08 9.92
CA PHE A 91 5.93 -8.31 9.31
C PHE A 91 7.36 -8.67 9.72
N LEU A 92 8.24 -7.70 9.87
CA LEU A 92 9.60 -7.92 10.37
C LEU A 92 9.60 -8.43 11.81
N ARG A 93 8.79 -7.84 12.68
CA ARG A 93 8.70 -8.22 14.10
C ARG A 93 7.98 -9.55 14.33
N ALA A 94 7.01 -9.90 13.52
CA ALA A 94 6.28 -11.17 13.60
C ALA A 94 7.14 -12.39 13.24
N GLY A 95 8.39 -12.19 12.87
CA GLY A 95 9.21 -13.11 12.17
C GLY A 95 10.07 -14.09 12.91
N HIS A 96 9.66 -15.31 13.17
CA HIS A 96 10.57 -16.41 13.50
C HIS A 96 10.66 -17.51 12.40
N SER A 97 9.89 -17.40 11.33
CA SER A 97 10.02 -18.29 10.16
C SER A 97 10.24 -17.45 8.90
N ALA A 98 11.47 -17.46 8.42
CA ALA A 98 11.88 -16.82 7.17
C ALA A 98 11.23 -17.53 5.97
N SER A 99 9.95 -17.28 5.72
CA SER A 99 9.33 -17.73 4.47
C SER A 99 9.61 -16.71 3.37
N ARG A 100 9.92 -17.20 2.17
CA ARG A 100 10.11 -16.38 0.97
C ARG A 100 8.95 -15.40 0.73
N ARG A 101 7.72 -15.83 1.06
CA ARG A 101 6.50 -15.01 0.92
C ARG A 101 6.50 -13.80 1.84
N ARG A 102 6.96 -13.98 3.10
CA ARG A 102 7.09 -12.87 4.05
C ARG A 102 8.15 -11.88 3.60
N GLY A 103 9.31 -12.37 3.13
CA GLY A 103 10.35 -11.50 2.58
C GLY A 103 9.83 -10.65 1.42
N LEU A 104 9.06 -11.22 0.51
CA LEU A 104 8.41 -10.47 -0.59
C LEU A 104 7.44 -9.41 -0.07
N THR A 105 6.61 -9.73 0.93
CA THR A 105 5.67 -8.75 1.52
C THR A 105 6.41 -7.58 2.14
N VAL A 106 7.48 -7.84 2.91
CA VAL A 106 8.31 -6.79 3.52
C VAL A 106 8.98 -5.92 2.45
N LEU A 107 9.53 -6.54 1.40
CA LEU A 107 10.16 -5.82 0.29
C LEU A 107 9.15 -4.94 -0.46
N VAL A 108 7.98 -5.48 -0.77
CA VAL A 108 6.93 -4.72 -1.49
C VAL A 108 6.42 -3.57 -0.63
N ALA A 109 6.09 -3.81 0.63
CA ALA A 109 5.62 -2.76 1.53
C ALA A 109 6.71 -1.70 1.78
N GLY A 110 7.96 -2.13 2.01
CA GLY A 110 9.10 -1.21 2.20
C GLY A 110 9.40 -0.38 0.95
N ALA A 111 9.38 -0.99 -0.23
CA ALA A 111 9.57 -0.28 -1.50
C ALA A 111 8.42 0.71 -1.77
N SER A 112 7.17 0.30 -1.52
CA SER A 112 6.00 1.19 -1.63
C SER A 112 6.11 2.37 -0.68
N ALA A 113 6.49 2.15 0.58
CA ALA A 113 6.72 3.21 1.56
C ALA A 113 7.80 4.20 1.09
N ALA A 114 8.95 3.69 0.59
CA ALA A 114 10.05 4.52 0.13
C ALA A 114 9.68 5.37 -1.10
N VAL A 115 9.03 4.75 -2.10
CA VAL A 115 8.58 5.46 -3.32
C VAL A 115 7.51 6.49 -2.98
N SER A 116 6.56 6.15 -2.12
CA SER A 116 5.52 7.07 -1.65
C SER A 116 6.13 8.27 -0.90
N ALA A 117 7.07 8.03 0.01
CA ALA A 117 7.75 9.10 0.74
C ALA A 117 8.58 10.00 -0.18
N TRP A 118 9.24 9.43 -1.20
CA TRP A 118 9.94 10.20 -2.21
C TRP A 118 8.98 11.05 -3.04
N ALA A 119 7.90 10.46 -3.54
CA ALA A 119 6.90 11.17 -4.34
C ALA A 119 6.24 12.31 -3.54
N ALA A 120 5.89 12.08 -2.28
CA ALA A 120 5.30 13.09 -1.41
C ALA A 120 6.19 14.35 -1.26
N ARG A 121 7.52 14.15 -1.14
CA ARG A 121 8.48 15.25 -1.03
C ARG A 121 8.59 16.09 -2.31
N ARG A 122 8.29 15.50 -3.47
CA ARG A 122 8.36 16.15 -4.77
C ARG A 122 7.05 16.84 -5.16
N LEU A 123 5.94 16.44 -4.59
CA LEU A 123 4.63 17.03 -4.86
C LEU A 123 4.47 18.47 -4.29
N ASP A 124 5.41 18.92 -3.46
CA ASP A 124 5.42 20.29 -2.88
C ASP A 124 6.47 21.23 -3.50
N ALA A 125 7.34 20.71 -4.31
CA ALA A 125 8.38 21.50 -4.95
C ALA A 125 7.85 22.13 -6.25
#